data_5456363cce133bae87eeb06faeb583b4
#
_entry.id   5456363cce133bae87eeb06faeb583b4
#
_cell.length_a   1.000
_cell.length_b   1.000
_cell.length_c   1.000
_cell.angle_alpha   90.00
_cell.angle_beta   90.00
_cell.angle_gamma   90.00
#
_symmetry.space_group_name_H-M   'P 1'
#
loop_
_entity.id
_entity.type
_entity.pdbx_description
1 polymer ?
#
loop_
_entity_poly.entity_id
_entity_poly.type
_entity_poly.pdbx_seq_one_letter_code
_entity_poly.pdbx_strand_id
1 'polypeptide(L)'
;MQFSFGKWVQFSFGKGVSAGLAVAALIASASLGSRVIAEPGHPVQATPALINGAWVADPAISADPLLLLDDNVTYSTAQAPKPVAKIASSELECMAKVVRHEAANQSRQGQRAVAEILANRAKSGRFPSTICGVANQPGQFFDTTSYNPSRDTPEWQTAMEVSREVLSGEGQNVARGAYFYHAAYQAPTRFFRGRQQVLAMGDHVFYR
;
A
#
# COMPACT_ATOMS: atom_id res chain seq x y z
N MET A 1 -17.21 -21.03 26.35
CA MET A 1 -17.00 -19.57 26.64
C MET A 1 -17.34 -18.80 25.38
N GLN A 2 -18.53 -18.16 25.34
CA GLN A 2 -18.95 -17.33 24.22
C GLN A 2 -18.32 -15.98 24.41
N PHE A 3 -17.34 -15.64 23.55
CA PHE A 3 -16.84 -14.28 23.46
C PHE A 3 -17.80 -13.47 22.60
N SER A 4 -18.60 -12.63 23.26
CA SER A 4 -19.41 -11.61 22.59
C SER A 4 -18.46 -10.55 22.00
N PHE A 5 -18.14 -10.68 20.71
CA PHE A 5 -17.43 -9.65 19.98
C PHE A 5 -18.43 -8.55 19.61
N GLY A 6 -18.47 -7.51 20.44
CA GLY A 6 -19.23 -6.31 20.14
C GLY A 6 -18.70 -5.63 18.86
N LYS A 7 -19.62 -5.03 18.12
CA LYS A 7 -19.41 -4.27 16.88
C LYS A 7 -18.17 -3.37 16.93
N TRP A 8 -17.06 -3.75 16.30
CA TRP A 8 -15.78 -3.04 16.39
C TRP A 8 -15.37 -2.29 15.12
N VAL A 9 -16.18 -2.35 14.06
CA VAL A 9 -16.02 -1.50 12.87
C VAL A 9 -17.40 -1.00 12.46
N GLN A 10 -17.86 0.09 13.07
CA GLN A 10 -18.98 0.85 12.51
C GLN A 10 -18.40 2.01 11.72
N PHE A 11 -18.13 1.79 10.44
CA PHE A 11 -18.01 2.88 9.48
C PHE A 11 -19.42 3.26 9.03
N SER A 12 -20.02 4.20 9.73
CA SER A 12 -21.18 4.92 9.22
C SER A 12 -20.66 6.00 8.26
N PHE A 13 -20.63 5.70 6.96
CA PHE A 13 -20.50 6.74 5.95
C PHE A 13 -21.80 7.57 6.00
N GLY A 14 -21.76 8.65 6.77
CA GLY A 14 -22.77 9.68 6.71
C GLY A 14 -22.76 10.26 5.29
N LYS A 15 -23.88 10.11 4.58
CA LYS A 15 -24.15 10.84 3.35
C LYS A 15 -24.16 12.34 3.69
N GLY A 16 -23.00 12.99 3.51
CA GLY A 16 -22.89 14.44 3.63
C GLY A 16 -23.66 15.11 2.50
N VAL A 17 -24.78 15.70 2.86
CA VAL A 17 -25.52 16.62 2.01
C VAL A 17 -24.68 17.88 1.82
N SER A 18 -24.26 18.16 0.60
CA SER A 18 -23.61 19.39 0.19
C SER A 18 -24.57 20.56 0.32
N ALA A 19 -24.40 21.38 1.34
CA ALA A 19 -24.97 22.72 1.36
C ALA A 19 -23.87 23.70 0.95
N GLY A 20 -23.99 24.26 -0.25
CA GLY A 20 -23.11 25.29 -0.76
C GLY A 20 -23.22 26.58 0.04
N LEU A 21 -22.08 27.14 0.40
CA LEU A 21 -21.94 28.56 0.74
C LEU A 21 -20.74 29.09 -0.03
N ALA A 22 -21.06 29.84 -1.08
CA ALA A 22 -20.10 30.64 -1.81
C ALA A 22 -19.67 31.81 -0.92
N VAL A 23 -18.40 31.85 -0.54
CA VAL A 23 -17.75 33.05 -0.01
C VAL A 23 -16.71 33.50 -1.04
N ALA A 24 -17.02 34.58 -1.72
CA ALA A 24 -16.09 35.28 -2.56
C ALA A 24 -15.08 36.04 -1.66
N ALA A 25 -13.83 35.67 -1.68
CA ALA A 25 -12.74 36.45 -1.10
C ALA A 25 -11.83 36.94 -2.23
N LEU A 26 -11.88 38.25 -2.47
CA LEU A 26 -10.90 39.00 -3.25
C LEU A 26 -9.56 38.95 -2.56
N ILE A 27 -8.53 38.39 -3.20
CA ILE A 27 -7.15 38.50 -2.72
C ILE A 27 -6.35 39.23 -3.77
N ALA A 28 -5.84 40.39 -3.34
CA ALA A 28 -4.95 41.25 -4.09
C ALA A 28 -3.61 40.56 -4.40
N SER A 29 -3.17 40.67 -5.64
CA SER A 29 -1.88 40.18 -6.13
C SER A 29 -0.76 41.09 -5.61
N ALA A 30 0.10 40.56 -4.73
CA ALA A 30 1.41 41.13 -4.46
C ALA A 30 2.46 40.25 -5.11
N SER A 31 3.05 40.75 -6.19
CA SER A 31 4.21 40.18 -6.86
C SER A 31 5.46 40.41 -6.03
N LEU A 32 5.97 39.40 -5.37
CA LEU A 32 7.30 39.39 -4.78
C LEU A 32 8.22 38.57 -5.67
N GLY A 33 9.19 39.23 -6.28
CA GLY A 33 10.21 38.63 -7.13
C GLY A 33 11.06 37.61 -6.39
N SER A 34 11.01 36.37 -6.81
CA SER A 34 11.91 35.31 -6.34
C SER A 34 13.28 35.48 -6.96
N ARG A 35 14.26 35.82 -6.16
CA ARG A 35 15.68 35.72 -6.55
C ARG A 35 16.03 34.24 -6.59
N VAL A 36 16.37 33.76 -7.77
CA VAL A 36 16.97 32.44 -7.97
C VAL A 36 18.40 32.51 -7.41
N ILE A 37 18.65 31.82 -6.31
CA ILE A 37 19.99 31.57 -5.81
C ILE A 37 20.45 30.30 -6.56
N ALA A 38 21.47 30.44 -7.38
CA ALA A 38 22.12 29.31 -8.04
C ALA A 38 22.87 28.48 -7.00
N GLU A 39 22.49 27.23 -6.81
CA GLU A 39 23.26 26.27 -6.05
C GLU A 39 24.47 25.76 -6.86
N PRO A 40 25.65 25.59 -6.24
CA PRO A 40 26.84 25.11 -6.96
C PRO A 40 26.79 23.59 -7.14
N GLY A 41 26.80 23.19 -8.40
CA GLY A 41 27.53 22.01 -8.88
C GLY A 41 27.15 20.63 -8.38
N HIS A 42 26.05 20.07 -8.91
CA HIS A 42 25.97 18.60 -9.07
C HIS A 42 26.58 18.23 -10.42
N PRO A 43 27.45 17.20 -10.51
CA PRO A 43 27.97 16.75 -11.77
C PRO A 43 26.81 16.20 -12.62
N VAL A 44 26.55 16.82 -13.74
CA VAL A 44 25.64 16.30 -14.78
C VAL A 44 26.17 14.95 -15.25
N GLN A 45 25.46 13.88 -14.93
CA GLN A 45 25.68 12.60 -15.55
C GLN A 45 25.31 12.72 -17.03
N ALA A 46 26.30 12.53 -17.91
CA ALA A 46 26.09 12.53 -19.33
C ALA A 46 25.14 11.38 -19.70
N THR A 47 23.96 11.73 -20.22
CA THR A 47 23.07 10.75 -20.83
C THR A 47 23.65 10.32 -22.17
N PRO A 48 23.73 9.00 -22.48
CA PRO A 48 24.20 8.55 -23.77
C PRO A 48 23.28 9.04 -24.89
N ALA A 49 23.86 9.65 -25.91
CA ALA A 49 23.14 10.15 -27.07
C ALA A 49 23.07 9.07 -28.16
N LEU A 50 21.90 8.88 -28.76
CA LEU A 50 21.71 8.06 -29.94
C LEU A 50 22.08 8.84 -31.18
N ILE A 51 23.15 8.42 -31.89
CA ILE A 51 23.51 8.94 -33.22
C ILE A 51 23.42 7.76 -34.20
N ASN A 52 22.57 7.88 -35.21
CA ASN A 52 22.37 6.88 -36.28
C ASN A 52 21.95 5.48 -35.80
N GLY A 53 21.16 5.36 -34.72
CA GLY A 53 20.63 4.07 -34.27
C GLY A 53 21.61 3.15 -33.54
N ALA A 54 22.83 3.61 -33.26
CA ALA A 54 23.82 2.86 -32.48
C ALA A 54 24.18 3.60 -31.18
N TRP A 55 24.31 2.84 -30.08
CA TRP A 55 24.81 3.37 -28.82
C TRP A 55 26.31 3.61 -28.92
N VAL A 56 26.76 4.84 -28.78
CA VAL A 56 28.18 5.17 -28.72
C VAL A 56 28.61 5.23 -27.26
N ALA A 57 29.44 4.28 -26.85
CA ALA A 57 30.07 4.31 -25.54
C ALA A 57 31.13 5.43 -25.50
N ASP A 58 31.21 6.15 -24.40
CA ASP A 58 32.16 7.23 -24.16
C ASP A 58 33.60 6.69 -24.29
N PRO A 59 34.46 7.27 -25.12
CA PRO A 59 35.85 6.75 -25.35
C PRO A 59 36.81 7.02 -24.18
N ALA A 60 36.30 7.55 -23.06
CA ALA A 60 37.16 7.87 -21.89
C ALA A 60 37.41 6.71 -20.92
N ILE A 61 36.86 5.50 -21.16
CA ILE A 61 37.21 4.31 -20.37
C ILE A 61 38.40 3.64 -21.05
N SER A 62 39.60 4.07 -20.62
CA SER A 62 40.83 3.41 -20.97
C SER A 62 40.80 1.97 -20.42
N ALA A 63 40.69 1.00 -21.31
CA ALA A 63 40.77 -0.41 -20.94
C ALA A 63 42.20 -0.69 -20.47
N ASP A 64 42.36 -0.94 -19.15
CA ASP A 64 43.58 -1.46 -18.59
C ASP A 64 43.64 -2.97 -18.88
N PRO A 65 44.59 -3.47 -19.70
CA PRO A 65 44.60 -4.88 -20.14
C PRO A 65 45.05 -5.88 -19.07
N LEU A 66 45.28 -5.46 -17.80
CA LEU A 66 45.92 -6.30 -16.78
C LEU A 66 44.96 -6.81 -15.70
N LEU A 67 43.62 -6.67 -15.83
CA LEU A 67 42.65 -7.23 -14.89
C LEU A 67 41.90 -8.47 -15.42
N LEU A 68 42.50 -9.18 -16.37
CA LEU A 68 42.01 -10.50 -16.79
C LEU A 68 42.83 -11.54 -16.07
N LEU A 69 42.43 -12.00 -14.90
CA LEU A 69 42.63 -13.32 -14.31
C LEU A 69 42.30 -13.27 -12.80
N ASP A 70 40.96 -13.13 -12.52
CA ASP A 70 40.48 -13.58 -11.23
C ASP A 70 39.30 -14.55 -11.49
N ASP A 71 39.70 -15.82 -11.72
CA ASP A 71 38.79 -16.95 -12.01
C ASP A 71 37.95 -17.39 -10.79
N ASN A 72 37.76 -16.51 -9.80
CA ASN A 72 37.02 -16.85 -8.58
C ASN A 72 35.84 -15.90 -8.28
N VAL A 73 35.20 -15.35 -9.32
CA VAL A 73 33.91 -14.73 -9.16
C VAL A 73 32.85 -15.85 -9.10
N THR A 74 32.63 -16.37 -7.90
CA THR A 74 31.42 -17.18 -7.64
C THR A 74 30.20 -16.30 -7.90
N TYR A 75 29.63 -16.44 -9.09
CA TYR A 75 28.28 -15.93 -9.34
C TYR A 75 27.36 -16.63 -8.35
N SER A 76 26.94 -15.87 -7.33
CA SER A 76 25.84 -16.31 -6.47
C SER A 76 24.66 -16.60 -7.39
N THR A 77 24.38 -17.88 -7.59
CA THR A 77 23.23 -18.33 -8.36
C THR A 77 22.03 -17.64 -7.77
N ALA A 78 21.48 -16.68 -8.52
CA ALA A 78 20.22 -16.05 -8.18
C ALA A 78 19.23 -17.18 -7.84
N GLN A 79 18.79 -17.21 -6.57
CA GLN A 79 17.84 -18.21 -6.12
C GLN A 79 16.65 -18.18 -7.09
N ALA A 80 16.38 -19.31 -7.71
CA ALA A 80 15.20 -19.49 -8.54
C ALA A 80 13.98 -18.93 -7.78
N PRO A 81 13.13 -18.13 -8.42
CA PRO A 81 11.97 -17.56 -7.76
C PRO A 81 11.17 -18.68 -7.11
N LYS A 82 10.89 -18.57 -5.81
CA LYS A 82 10.05 -19.53 -5.10
C LYS A 82 8.74 -19.67 -5.88
N PRO A 83 8.24 -20.90 -6.13
CA PRO A 83 6.99 -21.09 -6.82
C PRO A 83 5.91 -20.29 -6.09
N VAL A 84 5.35 -19.29 -6.75
CA VAL A 84 4.26 -18.48 -6.22
C VAL A 84 3.07 -19.43 -6.06
N ALA A 85 2.66 -19.70 -4.84
CA ALA A 85 1.48 -20.51 -4.57
C ALA A 85 0.30 -19.91 -5.35
N LYS A 86 -0.44 -20.75 -6.10
CA LYS A 86 -1.59 -20.29 -6.87
C LYS A 86 -2.62 -19.69 -5.93
N ILE A 87 -2.75 -18.37 -5.98
CA ILE A 87 -3.75 -17.64 -5.18
C ILE A 87 -5.14 -18.04 -5.67
N ALA A 88 -5.99 -18.50 -4.76
CA ALA A 88 -7.38 -18.77 -5.10
C ALA A 88 -8.10 -17.46 -5.46
N SER A 89 -8.80 -17.46 -6.59
CA SER A 89 -9.49 -16.25 -7.09
C SER A 89 -10.50 -15.68 -6.09
N SER A 90 -11.18 -16.54 -5.33
CA SER A 90 -12.10 -16.14 -4.27
C SER A 90 -11.41 -15.37 -3.12
N GLU A 91 -10.26 -15.84 -2.66
CA GLU A 91 -9.49 -15.20 -1.59
C GLU A 91 -8.99 -13.81 -2.03
N LEU A 92 -8.50 -13.73 -3.26
CA LEU A 92 -8.08 -12.48 -3.87
C LEU A 92 -9.26 -11.49 -3.97
N GLU A 93 -10.42 -11.95 -4.42
CA GLU A 93 -11.60 -11.12 -4.55
C GLU A 93 -12.13 -10.63 -3.21
N CYS A 94 -12.20 -11.50 -2.20
CA CYS A 94 -12.60 -11.10 -0.84
C CYS A 94 -11.68 -10.02 -0.28
N MET A 95 -10.36 -10.15 -0.41
CA MET A 95 -9.40 -9.14 0.02
C MET A 95 -9.58 -7.82 -0.74
N ALA A 96 -9.67 -7.87 -2.06
CA ALA A 96 -9.84 -6.68 -2.89
C ALA A 96 -11.15 -5.93 -2.59
N LYS A 97 -12.24 -6.64 -2.31
CA LYS A 97 -13.49 -6.03 -1.87
C LYS A 97 -13.32 -5.25 -0.58
N VAL A 98 -12.62 -5.81 0.42
CA VAL A 98 -12.34 -5.10 1.68
C VAL A 98 -11.44 -3.89 1.43
N VAL A 99 -10.33 -4.05 0.71
CA VAL A 99 -9.42 -2.94 0.39
C VAL A 99 -10.15 -1.82 -0.33
N ARG A 100 -10.96 -2.14 -1.34
CA ARG A 100 -11.75 -1.16 -2.09
C ARG A 100 -12.77 -0.44 -1.22
N HIS A 101 -13.42 -1.13 -0.30
CA HIS A 101 -14.44 -0.56 0.57
C HIS A 101 -13.83 0.33 1.67
N GLU A 102 -12.78 -0.15 2.32
CA GLU A 102 -12.21 0.45 3.52
C GLU A 102 -11.13 1.51 3.23
N ALA A 103 -10.44 1.40 2.09
CA ALA A 103 -9.23 2.17 1.86
C ALA A 103 -9.08 2.73 0.43
N ALA A 104 -10.14 2.79 -0.37
CA ALA A 104 -10.04 3.27 -1.75
C ALA A 104 -9.51 4.70 -1.89
N ASN A 105 -9.76 5.55 -0.90
CA ASN A 105 -9.29 6.93 -0.82
C ASN A 105 -7.88 7.07 -0.21
N GLN A 106 -7.28 5.96 0.24
CA GLN A 106 -5.96 5.97 0.86
C GLN A 106 -4.84 5.81 -0.18
N SER A 107 -3.62 6.19 0.23
CA SER A 107 -2.43 5.86 -0.55
C SER A 107 -2.30 4.35 -0.78
N ARG A 108 -1.55 3.92 -1.80
CA ARG A 108 -1.29 2.50 -2.07
C ARG A 108 -0.74 1.77 -0.83
N GLN A 109 0.12 2.43 -0.03
CA GLN A 109 0.62 1.86 1.23
C GLN A 109 -0.48 1.74 2.29
N GLY A 110 -1.39 2.71 2.39
CA GLY A 110 -2.56 2.62 3.27
C GLY A 110 -3.49 1.47 2.89
N GLN A 111 -3.76 1.30 1.60
CA GLN A 111 -4.52 0.16 1.07
C GLN A 111 -3.82 -1.17 1.39
N ARG A 112 -2.49 -1.22 1.22
CA ARG A 112 -1.69 -2.38 1.56
C ARG A 112 -1.76 -2.72 3.05
N ALA A 113 -1.67 -1.72 3.93
CA ALA A 113 -1.79 -1.95 5.37
C ALA A 113 -3.12 -2.60 5.75
N VAL A 114 -4.23 -2.18 5.13
CA VAL A 114 -5.55 -2.81 5.32
C VAL A 114 -5.56 -4.26 4.79
N ALA A 115 -5.00 -4.53 3.62
CA ALA A 115 -4.88 -5.90 3.08
C ALA A 115 -4.06 -6.80 4.01
N GLU A 116 -2.96 -6.29 4.56
CA GLU A 116 -2.09 -7.02 5.50
C GLU A 116 -2.80 -7.36 6.82
N ILE A 117 -3.76 -6.56 7.29
CA ILE A 117 -4.61 -6.94 8.44
C ILE A 117 -5.34 -8.26 8.19
N LEU A 118 -5.93 -8.43 7.01
CA LEU A 118 -6.64 -9.67 6.66
C LEU A 118 -5.66 -10.84 6.62
N ALA A 119 -4.51 -10.67 5.98
CA ALA A 119 -3.47 -11.70 5.90
C ALA A 119 -2.90 -12.07 7.27
N ASN A 120 -2.63 -11.08 8.14
CA ASN A 120 -2.14 -11.29 9.48
C ASN A 120 -3.18 -12.04 10.33
N ARG A 121 -4.46 -11.68 10.24
CA ARG A 121 -5.54 -12.37 10.93
C ARG A 121 -5.64 -13.82 10.48
N ALA A 122 -5.69 -14.08 9.18
CA ALA A 122 -5.78 -15.44 8.63
C ALA A 122 -4.63 -16.35 9.06
N LYS A 123 -3.42 -15.79 9.21
CA LYS A 123 -2.22 -16.52 9.64
C LYS A 123 -2.08 -16.68 11.15
N SER A 124 -2.83 -15.95 11.96
CA SER A 124 -2.59 -15.83 13.41
C SER A 124 -3.11 -17.01 14.25
N GLY A 125 -3.97 -17.87 13.70
CA GLY A 125 -4.70 -18.91 14.45
C GLY A 125 -5.79 -18.39 15.41
N ARG A 126 -5.96 -17.07 15.54
CA ARG A 126 -6.95 -16.43 16.41
C ARG A 126 -8.22 -16.00 15.68
N PHE A 127 -8.16 -15.98 14.37
CA PHE A 127 -9.23 -15.62 13.44
C PHE A 127 -9.46 -16.75 12.45
N PRO A 128 -10.50 -16.69 11.61
CA PRO A 128 -10.64 -17.63 10.50
C PRO A 128 -9.37 -17.76 9.67
N SER A 129 -9.05 -18.96 9.20
CA SER A 129 -7.79 -19.25 8.49
C SER A 129 -7.78 -18.86 7.02
N THR A 130 -8.90 -18.33 6.50
CA THR A 130 -9.03 -17.88 5.11
C THR A 130 -9.33 -16.39 5.05
N ILE A 131 -8.95 -15.73 3.97
CA ILE A 131 -9.23 -14.30 3.77
C ILE A 131 -10.73 -14.05 3.71
N CYS A 132 -11.48 -14.86 2.95
CA CYS A 132 -12.93 -14.74 2.89
C CYS A 132 -13.58 -14.95 4.27
N GLY A 133 -13.07 -15.90 5.05
CA GLY A 133 -13.53 -16.12 6.43
C GLY A 133 -13.28 -14.92 7.34
N VAL A 134 -12.11 -14.28 7.22
CA VAL A 134 -11.79 -13.05 7.96
C VAL A 134 -12.66 -11.89 7.50
N ALA A 135 -12.81 -11.70 6.18
CA ALA A 135 -13.58 -10.61 5.60
C ALA A 135 -15.06 -10.67 6.00
N ASN A 136 -15.64 -11.86 6.02
CA ASN A 136 -17.06 -12.09 6.35
C ASN A 136 -17.31 -12.41 7.83
N GLN A 137 -16.31 -12.24 8.70
CA GLN A 137 -16.49 -12.45 10.13
C GLN A 137 -17.49 -11.45 10.69
N PRO A 138 -18.56 -11.89 11.38
CA PRO A 138 -19.62 -11.01 11.88
C PRO A 138 -19.07 -9.84 12.70
N GLY A 139 -19.49 -8.62 12.37
CA GLY A 139 -19.15 -7.40 13.09
C GLY A 139 -17.71 -6.89 12.86
N GLN A 140 -16.95 -7.44 11.90
CA GLN A 140 -15.58 -6.97 11.58
C GLN A 140 -15.57 -6.05 10.37
N PHE A 141 -16.06 -6.52 9.28
CA PHE A 141 -16.18 -5.76 8.03
C PHE A 141 -17.66 -5.78 7.59
N PHE A 142 -17.89 -5.78 6.33
CA PHE A 142 -19.20 -5.94 5.70
C PHE A 142 -19.32 -7.32 5.06
N ASP A 143 -20.52 -7.71 4.67
CA ASP A 143 -20.73 -8.93 3.90
C ASP A 143 -20.20 -8.74 2.45
N THR A 144 -19.08 -9.39 2.13
CA THR A 144 -18.46 -9.29 0.81
C THR A 144 -19.30 -9.94 -0.29
N THR A 145 -20.24 -10.81 0.03
CA THR A 145 -21.11 -11.45 -0.97
C THR A 145 -22.16 -10.49 -1.53
N SER A 146 -22.61 -9.56 -0.70
CA SER A 146 -23.59 -8.52 -1.08
C SER A 146 -22.93 -7.29 -1.71
N TYR A 147 -21.62 -7.09 -1.52
CA TYR A 147 -20.88 -5.96 -2.09
C TYR A 147 -20.33 -6.29 -3.47
N ASN A 148 -20.83 -5.57 -4.47
CA ASN A 148 -20.46 -5.78 -5.87
C ASN A 148 -19.96 -4.48 -6.51
N PRO A 149 -18.69 -4.09 -6.29
CA PRO A 149 -18.11 -2.87 -6.85
C PRO A 149 -17.97 -2.96 -8.37
N SER A 150 -18.00 -1.82 -9.05
CA SER A 150 -17.65 -1.76 -10.47
C SER A 150 -16.21 -2.23 -10.68
N ARG A 151 -16.03 -3.13 -11.66
CA ARG A 151 -14.74 -3.79 -11.97
C ARG A 151 -13.84 -2.94 -12.87
N ASP A 152 -14.42 -1.96 -13.56
CA ASP A 152 -13.74 -1.15 -14.57
C ASP A 152 -13.17 0.16 -13.98
N THR A 153 -13.10 0.28 -12.66
CA THR A 153 -12.60 1.49 -11.99
C THR A 153 -11.14 1.34 -11.61
N PRO A 154 -10.36 2.44 -11.66
CA PRO A 154 -8.96 2.44 -11.21
C PRO A 154 -8.79 1.98 -9.75
N GLU A 155 -9.77 2.33 -8.89
CA GLU A 155 -9.74 1.94 -7.49
C GLU A 155 -9.92 0.42 -7.30
N TRP A 156 -10.77 -0.21 -8.13
CA TRP A 156 -10.89 -1.66 -8.09
C TRP A 156 -9.61 -2.34 -8.57
N GLN A 157 -9.03 -1.86 -9.66
CA GLN A 157 -7.78 -2.41 -10.20
C GLN A 157 -6.64 -2.28 -9.19
N THR A 158 -6.49 -1.10 -8.56
CA THR A 158 -5.52 -0.90 -7.49
C THR A 158 -5.75 -1.84 -6.31
N ALA A 159 -7.01 -2.03 -5.88
CA ALA A 159 -7.33 -2.96 -4.81
C ALA A 159 -6.97 -4.41 -5.17
N MET A 160 -7.22 -4.83 -6.39
CA MET A 160 -6.85 -6.16 -6.90
C MET A 160 -5.33 -6.37 -6.95
N GLU A 161 -4.58 -5.38 -7.40
CA GLU A 161 -3.11 -5.42 -7.46
C GLU A 161 -2.51 -5.50 -6.06
N VAL A 162 -2.89 -4.59 -5.16
CA VAL A 162 -2.44 -4.57 -3.77
C VAL A 162 -2.75 -5.89 -3.07
N SER A 163 -3.95 -6.43 -3.28
CA SER A 163 -4.37 -7.71 -2.71
C SER A 163 -3.52 -8.87 -3.21
N ARG A 164 -3.20 -8.89 -4.51
CA ARG A 164 -2.34 -9.92 -5.10
C ARG A 164 -0.93 -9.87 -4.52
N GLU A 165 -0.33 -8.68 -4.43
CA GLU A 165 1.00 -8.50 -3.83
C GLU A 165 1.06 -9.00 -2.38
N VAL A 166 0.04 -8.68 -1.57
CA VAL A 166 0.01 -9.14 -0.18
C VAL A 166 -0.17 -10.65 -0.08
N LEU A 167 -1.01 -11.25 -0.92
CA LEU A 167 -1.24 -12.69 -0.92
C LEU A 167 -0.05 -13.49 -1.46
N SER A 168 0.70 -12.95 -2.43
CA SER A 168 1.95 -13.55 -2.92
C SER A 168 3.13 -13.34 -1.96
N GLY A 169 2.98 -12.47 -0.97
CA GLY A 169 4.05 -12.11 -0.04
C GLY A 169 5.09 -11.14 -0.63
N GLU A 170 4.72 -10.47 -1.72
CA GLU A 170 5.57 -9.47 -2.36
C GLU A 170 5.54 -8.14 -1.62
N GLY A 171 6.63 -7.38 -1.75
CA GLY A 171 6.75 -6.04 -1.20
C GLY A 171 6.99 -5.99 0.32
N GLN A 172 6.94 -4.78 0.88
CA GLN A 172 7.24 -4.53 2.28
C GLN A 172 6.05 -4.82 3.19
N ASN A 173 6.32 -5.34 4.40
CA ASN A 173 5.30 -5.45 5.44
C ASN A 173 5.08 -4.09 6.10
N VAL A 174 4.04 -3.39 5.67
CA VAL A 174 3.69 -2.04 6.13
C VAL A 174 2.99 -2.07 7.48
N ALA A 175 2.02 -2.99 7.65
CA ALA A 175 1.20 -3.07 8.86
C ALA A 175 1.92 -3.68 10.07
N ARG A 176 3.17 -4.14 9.93
CA ARG A 176 4.04 -4.61 11.03
C ARG A 176 3.38 -5.61 11.98
N GLY A 177 2.58 -6.52 11.46
CA GLY A 177 1.86 -7.52 12.24
C GLY A 177 0.64 -6.99 13.00
N ALA A 178 0.08 -5.86 12.60
CA ALA A 178 -1.18 -5.37 13.15
C ALA A 178 -2.35 -6.31 12.84
N TYR A 179 -3.32 -6.32 13.74
CA TYR A 179 -4.57 -7.10 13.59
C TYR A 179 -5.82 -6.22 13.62
N PHE A 180 -5.68 -4.97 14.05
CA PHE A 180 -6.80 -4.06 14.28
C PHE A 180 -6.46 -2.67 13.75
N TYR A 181 -7.47 -1.92 13.37
CA TYR A 181 -7.35 -0.49 13.07
C TYR A 181 -8.64 0.24 13.42
N HIS A 182 -8.55 1.54 13.56
CA HIS A 182 -9.70 2.44 13.61
C HIS A 182 -9.39 3.72 12.81
N ALA A 183 -10.43 4.50 12.54
CA ALA A 183 -10.28 5.77 11.84
C ALA A 183 -9.50 6.78 12.69
N ALA A 184 -8.47 7.42 12.13
CA ALA A 184 -7.59 8.34 12.85
C ALA A 184 -8.32 9.57 13.41
N TYR A 185 -9.44 9.98 12.80
CA TYR A 185 -10.27 11.08 13.27
C TYR A 185 -11.15 10.71 14.48
N GLN A 186 -11.22 9.44 14.87
CA GLN A 186 -11.97 8.96 16.03
C GLN A 186 -11.04 8.76 17.23
N ALA A 187 -11.48 9.17 18.41
CA ALA A 187 -10.75 8.86 19.62
C ALA A 187 -10.70 7.34 19.87
N PRO A 188 -9.54 6.79 20.28
CA PRO A 188 -9.43 5.37 20.52
C PRO A 188 -10.34 4.94 21.67
N THR A 189 -11.15 3.92 21.42
CA THR A 189 -12.01 3.30 22.45
C THR A 189 -11.18 2.61 23.52
N ARG A 190 -11.81 2.15 24.62
CA ARG A 190 -11.13 1.36 25.66
C ARG A 190 -10.40 0.15 25.08
N PHE A 191 -10.95 -0.47 24.03
CA PHE A 191 -10.36 -1.60 23.35
C PHE A 191 -8.99 -1.26 22.73
N PHE A 192 -8.88 -0.11 22.06
CA PHE A 192 -7.65 0.33 21.41
C PHE A 192 -6.62 0.91 22.39
N ARG A 193 -7.07 1.60 23.46
CA ARG A 193 -6.16 2.15 24.47
C ARG A 193 -5.32 1.11 25.21
N GLY A 194 -5.79 -0.15 25.25
CA GLY A 194 -5.03 -1.24 25.86
C GLY A 194 -4.13 -2.02 24.89
N ARG A 195 -3.99 -1.56 23.64
CA ARG A 195 -3.21 -2.24 22.58
C ARG A 195 -2.00 -1.44 22.15
N GLN A 196 -1.00 -2.17 21.67
CA GLN A 196 0.17 -1.53 21.10
C GLN A 196 -0.19 -0.93 19.74
N GLN A 197 -0.10 0.39 19.62
CA GLN A 197 -0.13 1.06 18.32
C GLN A 197 1.18 0.76 17.60
N VAL A 198 1.08 0.36 16.33
CA VAL A 198 2.26 0.01 15.51
C VAL A 198 2.46 0.95 14.33
N LEU A 199 1.38 1.60 13.88
CA LEU A 199 1.41 2.49 12.71
C LEU A 199 0.24 3.46 12.76
N ALA A 200 0.46 4.69 12.28
CA ALA A 200 -0.60 5.60 11.84
C ALA A 200 -0.32 5.95 10.37
N MET A 201 -1.31 5.79 9.50
CA MET A 201 -1.14 6.04 8.07
C MET A 201 -2.48 6.47 7.45
N GLY A 202 -2.48 7.64 6.81
CA GLY A 202 -3.70 8.23 6.25
C GLY A 202 -4.78 8.35 7.33
N ASP A 203 -5.97 7.88 7.00
CA ASP A 203 -7.13 7.95 7.89
C ASP A 203 -7.22 6.76 8.88
N HIS A 204 -6.14 5.99 9.05
CA HIS A 204 -6.14 4.79 9.90
C HIS A 204 -5.01 4.78 10.93
N VAL A 205 -5.33 4.26 12.12
CA VAL A 205 -4.36 3.92 13.18
C VAL A 205 -4.42 2.42 13.42
N PHE A 206 -3.28 1.75 13.36
CA PHE A 206 -3.14 0.29 13.36
C PHE A 206 -2.57 -0.22 14.68
N TYR A 207 -3.07 -1.37 15.15
CA TYR A 207 -2.76 -1.96 16.44
C TYR A 207 -2.53 -3.46 16.35
N ARG A 208 -1.75 -3.92 17.32
CA ARG A 208 -1.43 -5.33 17.51
C ARG A 208 -1.92 -5.85 18.86
#